data_5ad787f0d86b6f27085738eef3320868
#
_entry.id   5ad787f0d86b6f27085738eef3320868
#
_cell.length_a   1.000
_cell.length_b   1.000
_cell.length_c   1.000
_cell.angle_alpha   90.00
_cell.angle_beta   90.00
_cell.angle_gamma   90.00
#
_symmetry.space_group_name_H-M   'P 1'
#
loop_
_entity.id
_entity.type
_entity.pdbx_description
1 polymer ?
#
loop_
_entity_poly.entity_id
_entity_poly.type
_entity_poly.pdbx_seq_one_letter_code
_entity_poly.pdbx_strand_id
1 'polypeptide(L)'
;MSFDIDPVLAEARVAIAGKLFAAWSSGDVDAPRAHLAEDAVLFDIIGGEHRGWSAIRSFFQHGLDRYPDLELVPTGDYWARPDGLAMLWVMSGTQLDDSLGADAVGKRWSAEGLSYLIFDGLTVLRQADYHDKGSRERSLRRPVS
;
A
#
# COMPACT_ATOMS: atom_id res chain seq x y z
N MET A 1 1.05 22.65 19.48
CA MET A 1 1.12 21.29 18.90
C MET A 1 2.58 20.85 18.86
N SER A 2 2.89 19.69 19.45
CA SER A 2 4.23 19.12 19.38
C SER A 2 4.31 18.14 18.22
N PHE A 3 5.42 18.19 17.48
CA PHE A 3 5.76 17.22 16.44
C PHE A 3 6.82 16.21 16.89
N ASP A 4 7.22 16.31 18.15
CA ASP A 4 8.25 15.43 18.71
C ASP A 4 7.70 14.04 18.93
N ILE A 5 8.46 13.05 18.49
CA ILE A 5 8.16 11.63 18.67
C ILE A 5 9.36 10.95 19.30
N ASP A 6 9.10 9.98 20.18
CA ASP A 6 10.13 9.09 20.72
C ASP A 6 10.79 8.32 19.55
N PRO A 7 12.10 8.43 19.34
CA PRO A 7 12.80 7.74 18.25
C PRO A 7 12.65 6.22 18.32
N VAL A 8 12.58 5.63 19.50
CA VAL A 8 12.40 4.18 19.67
C VAL A 8 11.03 3.74 19.16
N LEU A 9 9.98 4.52 19.48
CA LEU A 9 8.64 4.26 18.99
C LEU A 9 8.57 4.44 17.47
N ALA A 10 9.20 5.47 16.93
CA ALA A 10 9.25 5.70 15.48
C ALA A 10 9.90 4.53 14.75
N GLU A 11 11.05 4.05 15.23
CA GLU A 11 11.72 2.88 14.62
C GLU A 11 10.86 1.62 14.69
N ALA A 12 10.20 1.38 15.82
CA ALA A 12 9.32 0.23 15.99
C ALA A 12 8.14 0.29 15.02
N ARG A 13 7.56 1.47 14.82
CA ARG A 13 6.47 1.67 13.85
C ARG A 13 6.93 1.51 12.40
N VAL A 14 8.13 1.97 12.06
CA VAL A 14 8.74 1.74 10.74
C VAL A 14 8.89 0.23 10.48
N ALA A 15 9.33 -0.53 11.48
CA ALA A 15 9.44 -1.99 11.36
C ALA A 15 8.07 -2.64 11.13
N ILE A 16 7.01 -2.19 11.82
CA ILE A 16 5.64 -2.68 11.61
C ILE A 16 5.14 -2.31 10.21
N ALA A 17 5.39 -1.08 9.75
CA ALA A 17 5.04 -0.66 8.39
C ALA A 17 5.71 -1.55 7.33
N GLY A 18 6.99 -1.90 7.53
CA GLY A 18 7.70 -2.83 6.64
C GLY A 18 7.05 -4.22 6.60
N LYS A 19 6.66 -4.75 7.73
CA LYS A 19 5.94 -6.04 7.82
C LYS A 19 4.57 -5.99 7.17
N LEU A 20 3.83 -4.90 7.39
CA LEU A 20 2.52 -4.70 6.78
C LEU A 20 2.62 -4.65 5.25
N PHE A 21 3.58 -3.88 4.71
CA PHE A 21 3.75 -3.78 3.26
C PHE A 21 4.29 -5.08 2.65
N ALA A 22 5.12 -5.84 3.37
CA ALA A 22 5.48 -7.20 2.98
C ALA A 22 4.25 -8.13 2.91
N ALA A 23 3.32 -7.97 3.85
CA ALA A 23 2.07 -8.73 3.85
C ALA A 23 1.17 -8.36 2.65
N TRP A 24 1.04 -7.07 2.30
CA TRP A 24 0.34 -6.63 1.09
C TRP A 24 0.97 -7.21 -0.19
N SER A 25 2.25 -7.53 -0.16
CA SER A 25 3.02 -8.05 -1.30
C SER A 25 3.14 -9.57 -1.32
N SER A 26 2.56 -10.27 -0.35
CA SER A 26 2.76 -11.71 -0.14
C SER A 26 1.91 -12.61 -1.05
N GLY A 27 0.86 -12.06 -1.65
CA GLY A 27 -0.15 -12.85 -2.36
C GLY A 27 -1.14 -13.58 -1.45
N ASP A 28 -0.95 -13.51 -0.12
CA ASP A 28 -1.86 -14.05 0.87
C ASP A 28 -2.83 -12.97 1.34
N VAL A 29 -4.09 -13.10 0.99
CA VAL A 29 -5.12 -12.10 1.30
C VAL A 29 -5.31 -11.89 2.81
N ASP A 30 -4.99 -12.86 3.63
CA ASP A 30 -5.16 -12.78 5.08
C ASP A 30 -3.92 -12.28 5.83
N ALA A 31 -2.76 -12.21 5.17
CA ALA A 31 -1.50 -11.83 5.81
C ALA A 31 -1.51 -10.43 6.47
N PRO A 32 -2.12 -9.38 5.87
CA PRO A 32 -2.08 -8.04 6.48
C PRO A 32 -2.87 -7.92 7.79
N ARG A 33 -3.82 -8.80 8.04
CA ARG A 33 -4.71 -8.73 9.21
C ARG A 33 -3.94 -8.66 10.54
N ALA A 34 -2.80 -9.36 10.64
CA ALA A 34 -2.02 -9.43 11.86
C ALA A 34 -1.47 -8.07 12.33
N HIS A 35 -1.39 -7.09 11.43
CA HIS A 35 -0.80 -5.77 11.70
C HIS A 35 -1.85 -4.65 11.82
N LEU A 36 -3.11 -4.97 11.59
CA LEU A 36 -4.21 -4.01 11.56
C LEU A 36 -5.10 -4.19 12.80
N ALA A 37 -5.63 -3.09 13.31
CA ALA A 37 -6.71 -3.16 14.29
C ALA A 37 -7.94 -3.84 13.68
N GLU A 38 -8.77 -4.46 14.50
CA GLU A 38 -9.97 -5.15 14.03
C GLU A 38 -10.95 -4.21 13.31
N ASP A 39 -11.05 -2.98 13.79
CA ASP A 39 -11.87 -1.92 13.21
C ASP A 39 -11.06 -0.94 12.36
N ALA A 40 -9.88 -1.34 11.88
CA ALA A 40 -9.03 -0.51 11.05
C ALA A 40 -9.75 0.00 9.81
N VAL A 41 -9.29 1.14 9.32
CA VAL A 41 -9.78 1.75 8.09
C VAL A 41 -8.65 1.76 7.06
N LEU A 42 -8.92 1.22 5.88
CA LEU A 42 -8.09 1.38 4.70
C LEU A 42 -8.79 2.36 3.76
N PHE A 43 -8.14 3.48 3.50
CA PHE A 43 -8.60 4.45 2.51
C PHE A 43 -7.65 4.41 1.30
N ASP A 44 -8.24 4.24 0.12
CA ASP A 44 -7.51 4.36 -1.14
C ASP A 44 -8.11 5.50 -1.94
N ILE A 45 -7.28 6.43 -2.43
CA ILE A 45 -7.77 7.63 -3.12
C ILE A 45 -8.61 7.28 -4.37
N ILE A 46 -8.39 6.09 -4.94
CA ILE A 46 -9.13 5.60 -6.11
C ILE A 46 -10.27 4.68 -5.68
N GLY A 47 -9.98 3.73 -4.78
CA GLY A 47 -10.91 2.66 -4.38
C GLY A 47 -11.85 3.02 -3.22
N GLY A 48 -11.64 4.16 -2.56
CA GLY A 48 -12.48 4.63 -1.47
C GLY A 48 -12.15 4.06 -0.08
N GLU A 49 -13.06 4.24 0.85
CA GLU A 49 -12.89 3.85 2.25
C GLU A 49 -13.44 2.46 2.51
N HIS A 50 -12.64 1.65 3.20
CA HIS A 50 -13.00 0.30 3.62
C HIS A 50 -12.77 0.18 5.13
N ARG A 51 -13.83 -0.09 5.89
CA ARG A 51 -13.79 -0.14 7.34
C ARG A 51 -13.96 -1.57 7.83
N GLY A 52 -13.03 -1.99 8.72
CA GLY A 52 -12.99 -3.33 9.30
C GLY A 52 -12.37 -4.36 8.38
N TRP A 53 -11.90 -5.46 8.97
CA TRP A 53 -11.13 -6.46 8.22
C TRP A 53 -11.90 -7.06 7.04
N SER A 54 -13.19 -7.37 7.21
CA SER A 54 -13.98 -7.98 6.13
C SER A 54 -14.00 -7.11 4.86
N ALA A 55 -14.22 -5.79 5.03
CA ALA A 55 -14.24 -4.85 3.91
C ALA A 55 -12.84 -4.67 3.30
N ILE A 56 -11.80 -4.58 4.15
CA ILE A 56 -10.40 -4.46 3.70
C ILE A 56 -9.98 -5.71 2.94
N ARG A 57 -10.31 -6.88 3.47
CA ARG A 57 -10.01 -8.16 2.82
C ARG A 57 -10.65 -8.26 1.43
N SER A 58 -11.90 -7.87 1.32
CA SER A 58 -12.63 -7.88 0.05
C SER A 58 -11.97 -6.95 -0.98
N PHE A 59 -11.60 -5.74 -0.56
CA PHE A 59 -10.89 -4.80 -1.42
C PHE A 59 -9.53 -5.35 -1.87
N PHE A 60 -8.75 -5.92 -0.95
CA PHE A 60 -7.46 -6.53 -1.25
C PHE A 60 -7.61 -7.74 -2.18
N GLN A 61 -8.62 -8.57 -1.97
CA GLN A 61 -8.90 -9.72 -2.84
C GLN A 61 -9.17 -9.28 -4.30
N HIS A 62 -9.93 -8.21 -4.51
CA HIS A 62 -10.14 -7.66 -5.85
C HIS A 62 -8.82 -7.22 -6.49
N GLY A 63 -7.92 -6.62 -5.71
CA GLY A 63 -6.60 -6.25 -6.20
C GLY A 63 -5.77 -7.46 -6.60
N LEU A 64 -5.77 -8.52 -5.80
CA LEU A 64 -5.07 -9.78 -6.09
C LEU A 64 -5.67 -10.54 -7.26
N ASP A 65 -6.99 -10.51 -7.41
CA ASP A 65 -7.66 -11.14 -8.56
C ASP A 65 -7.22 -10.47 -9.87
N ARG A 66 -7.06 -9.16 -9.85
CA ARG A 66 -6.61 -8.39 -11.01
C ARG A 66 -5.11 -8.47 -11.22
N TYR A 67 -4.32 -8.44 -10.14
CA TYR A 67 -2.86 -8.46 -10.16
C TYR A 67 -2.34 -9.49 -9.14
N PRO A 68 -2.28 -10.80 -9.50
CA PRO A 68 -1.86 -11.84 -8.56
C PRO A 68 -0.42 -11.64 -8.05
N ASP A 69 0.42 -10.95 -8.79
CA ASP A 69 1.80 -10.64 -8.44
C ASP A 69 1.98 -9.22 -7.87
N LEU A 70 0.91 -8.63 -7.34
CA LEU A 70 0.94 -7.29 -6.75
C LEU A 70 2.02 -7.16 -5.69
N GLU A 71 2.82 -6.12 -5.79
CA GLU A 71 3.82 -5.74 -4.79
C GLU A 71 3.70 -4.26 -4.46
N LEU A 72 3.89 -3.94 -3.18
CA LEU A 72 4.04 -2.59 -2.65
C LEU A 72 5.34 -2.55 -1.88
N VAL A 73 6.39 -1.97 -2.46
CA VAL A 73 7.73 -1.98 -1.89
C VAL A 73 8.08 -0.60 -1.34
N PRO A 74 8.25 -0.46 0.00
CA PRO A 74 8.71 0.81 0.57
C PRO A 74 10.05 1.25 -0.01
N THR A 75 10.22 2.57 -0.23
CA THR A 75 11.50 3.13 -0.72
C THR A 75 12.51 3.30 0.40
N GLY A 76 12.08 3.27 1.67
CA GLY A 76 12.91 3.59 2.83
C GLY A 76 12.74 5.01 3.33
N ASP A 77 11.94 5.82 2.65
CA ASP A 77 11.67 7.20 3.05
C ASP A 77 10.45 7.26 3.96
N TYR A 78 10.65 7.72 5.19
CA TYR A 78 9.61 7.80 6.21
C TYR A 78 9.62 9.17 6.88
N TRP A 79 8.44 9.65 7.23
CA TRP A 79 8.22 10.85 8.05
C TRP A 79 7.37 10.47 9.25
N ALA A 80 7.89 10.70 10.45
CA ALA A 80 7.22 10.29 11.68
C ALA A 80 6.53 11.46 12.36
N ARG A 81 5.37 11.17 12.97
CA ARG A 81 4.61 12.04 13.85
C ARG A 81 4.25 11.26 15.12
N PRO A 82 3.82 11.94 16.21
CA PRO A 82 3.39 11.24 17.42
C PRO A 82 2.27 10.22 17.20
N ASP A 83 1.42 10.43 16.19
CA ASP A 83 0.29 9.55 15.87
C ASP A 83 0.54 8.56 14.73
N GLY A 84 1.67 8.66 14.02
CA GLY A 84 1.91 7.75 12.92
C GLY A 84 3.09 8.07 12.03
N LEU A 85 3.01 7.55 10.81
CA LEU A 85 4.05 7.66 9.78
C LEU A 85 3.45 8.06 8.45
N ALA A 86 4.23 8.78 7.64
CA ALA A 86 4.05 8.80 6.19
C ALA A 86 5.22 8.07 5.54
N MET A 87 4.97 7.44 4.40
CA MET A 87 5.98 6.65 3.71
C MET A 87 5.76 6.63 2.20
N LEU A 88 6.86 6.56 1.46
CA LEU A 88 6.83 6.36 0.01
C LEU A 88 6.99 4.87 -0.32
N TRP A 89 6.34 4.45 -1.38
CA TRP A 89 6.42 3.09 -1.90
C TRP A 89 6.28 3.07 -3.42
N VAL A 90 6.68 1.94 -4.01
CA VAL A 90 6.44 1.63 -5.43
C VAL A 90 5.54 0.40 -5.50
N MET A 91 4.40 0.55 -6.15
CA MET A 91 3.47 -0.54 -6.46
C MET A 91 3.78 -1.07 -7.85
N SER A 92 3.69 -2.37 -8.02
CA SER A 92 3.90 -3.01 -9.32
C SER A 92 3.06 -4.27 -9.46
N GLY A 93 2.84 -4.66 -10.70
CA GLY A 93 2.11 -5.87 -11.06
C GLY A 93 2.20 -6.11 -12.55
N THR A 94 1.71 -7.26 -13.01
CA THR A 94 1.65 -7.60 -14.43
C THR A 94 0.25 -7.29 -14.98
N GLN A 95 0.19 -6.58 -16.10
CA GLN A 95 -1.05 -6.30 -16.80
C GLN A 95 -1.51 -7.59 -17.51
N LEU A 96 -2.65 -8.15 -17.08
CA LEU A 96 -3.16 -9.43 -17.62
C LEU A 96 -4.25 -9.25 -18.65
N ASP A 97 -4.98 -8.12 -18.61
CA ASP A 97 -6.05 -7.82 -19.57
C ASP A 97 -5.65 -6.72 -20.56
N ASP A 98 -6.50 -6.45 -21.54
CA ASP A 98 -6.25 -5.47 -22.59
C ASP A 98 -6.85 -4.08 -22.29
N SER A 99 -7.24 -3.81 -21.06
CA SER A 99 -7.84 -2.52 -20.65
C SER A 99 -6.94 -1.31 -20.93
N LEU A 100 -5.62 -1.51 -20.96
CA LEU A 100 -4.61 -0.50 -21.30
C LEU A 100 -4.02 -0.71 -22.70
N GLY A 101 -4.70 -1.49 -23.57
CA GLY A 101 -4.28 -1.83 -24.92
C GLY A 101 -3.68 -3.23 -25.00
N ALA A 102 -3.79 -3.85 -26.17
CA ALA A 102 -3.30 -5.21 -26.40
C ALA A 102 -1.78 -5.32 -26.18
N ASP A 103 -1.03 -4.28 -26.53
CA ASP A 103 0.44 -4.24 -26.37
C ASP A 103 0.88 -4.22 -24.91
N ALA A 104 0.01 -3.87 -23.98
CA ALA A 104 0.31 -3.83 -22.56
C ALA A 104 0.19 -5.20 -21.88
N VAL A 105 -0.51 -6.15 -22.50
CA VAL A 105 -0.74 -7.49 -21.92
C VAL A 105 0.58 -8.21 -21.70
N GLY A 106 0.77 -8.72 -20.48
CA GLY A 106 1.98 -9.42 -20.06
C GLY A 106 3.12 -8.50 -19.63
N LYS A 107 2.98 -7.18 -19.75
CA LYS A 107 3.99 -6.23 -19.30
C LYS A 107 3.81 -5.87 -17.83
N ARG A 108 4.94 -5.62 -17.17
CA ARG A 108 4.94 -5.17 -15.79
C ARG A 108 4.80 -3.65 -15.72
N TRP A 109 3.80 -3.19 -14.95
CA TRP A 109 3.60 -1.78 -14.67
C TRP A 109 4.17 -1.41 -13.31
N SER A 110 4.41 -0.13 -13.08
CA SER A 110 4.78 0.41 -11.77
C SER A 110 4.09 1.75 -11.53
N ALA A 111 3.88 2.07 -10.26
CA ALA A 111 3.32 3.35 -9.83
C ALA A 111 3.90 3.72 -8.47
N GLU A 112 4.36 4.95 -8.33
CA GLU A 112 4.76 5.50 -7.04
C GLU A 112 3.53 5.94 -6.26
N GLY A 113 3.61 5.83 -4.95
CA GLY A 113 2.57 6.30 -4.06
C GLY A 113 3.09 6.67 -2.69
N LEU A 114 2.20 7.26 -1.92
CA LEU A 114 2.46 7.66 -0.55
C LEU A 114 1.31 7.17 0.32
N SER A 115 1.65 6.60 1.46
CA SER A 115 0.67 6.28 2.50
C SER A 115 0.96 7.04 3.76
N TYR A 116 -0.10 7.39 4.51
CA TYR A 116 0.07 7.65 5.93
C TYR A 116 -0.59 6.56 6.75
N LEU A 117 0.04 6.21 7.86
CA LEU A 117 -0.44 5.21 8.81
C LEU A 117 -0.67 5.89 10.15
N ILE A 118 -1.86 5.69 10.73
CA ILE A 118 -2.16 6.10 12.11
C ILE A 118 -2.06 4.88 13.00
N PHE A 119 -1.35 5.01 14.11
CA PHE A 119 -1.07 3.94 15.05
C PHE A 119 -1.72 4.18 16.42
N ASP A 120 -2.09 3.09 17.07
CA ASP A 120 -2.22 2.99 18.52
C ASP A 120 -1.11 2.04 18.99
N GLY A 121 -0.10 2.56 19.69
CA GLY A 121 1.09 1.77 19.99
C GLY A 121 1.75 1.27 18.70
N LEU A 122 1.75 -0.03 18.49
CA LEU A 122 2.30 -0.70 17.30
C LEU A 122 1.21 -1.31 16.40
N THR A 123 -0.06 -1.01 16.66
CA THR A 123 -1.19 -1.48 15.87
C THR A 123 -1.63 -0.38 14.91
N VAL A 124 -1.82 -0.71 13.65
CA VAL A 124 -2.28 0.25 12.63
C VAL A 124 -3.79 0.39 12.73
N LEU A 125 -4.24 1.62 13.00
CA LEU A 125 -5.66 1.98 13.04
C LEU A 125 -6.18 2.42 11.68
N ARG A 126 -5.34 3.07 10.90
CA ARG A 126 -5.70 3.61 9.58
C ARG A 126 -4.50 3.56 8.64
N GLN A 127 -4.74 3.11 7.43
CA GLN A 127 -3.84 3.26 6.29
C GLN A 127 -4.57 4.05 5.21
N ALA A 128 -3.94 5.11 4.73
CA ALA A 128 -4.49 5.91 3.64
C ALA A 128 -3.49 5.96 2.49
N ASP A 129 -3.91 5.50 1.33
CA ASP A 129 -3.05 5.33 0.15
C ASP A 129 -3.36 6.38 -0.91
N TYR A 130 -2.34 7.12 -1.31
CA TYR A 130 -2.42 8.17 -2.32
C TYR A 130 -1.52 7.83 -3.50
N HIS A 131 -2.11 7.67 -4.66
CA HIS A 131 -1.40 7.39 -5.90
C HIS A 131 -2.18 7.94 -7.09
N ASP A 132 -1.51 8.05 -8.23
CA ASP A 132 -2.11 8.54 -9.46
C ASP A 132 -2.59 7.37 -10.32
N LYS A 133 -3.87 7.37 -10.66
CA LYS A 133 -4.49 6.35 -11.50
C LYS A 133 -3.80 6.18 -12.86
N GLY A 134 -3.27 7.26 -13.44
CA GLY A 134 -2.58 7.23 -14.74
C GLY A 134 -1.15 6.69 -14.69
N SER A 135 -0.56 6.52 -13.51
CA SER A 135 0.85 6.12 -13.37
C SER A 135 1.14 4.76 -14.00
N ARG A 136 0.24 3.80 -13.84
CA ARG A 136 0.39 2.45 -14.43
C ARG A 136 0.48 2.53 -15.95
N GLU A 137 -0.45 3.24 -16.57
CA GLU A 137 -0.50 3.39 -18.03
C GLU A 137 0.76 4.08 -18.55
N ARG A 138 1.19 5.16 -17.88
CA ARG A 138 2.42 5.86 -18.26
C ARG A 138 3.65 4.96 -18.14
N SER A 139 3.75 4.11 -17.12
CA SER A 139 4.87 3.19 -16.97
C SER A 139 4.95 2.17 -18.08
N LEU A 140 3.81 1.70 -18.59
CA LEU A 140 3.74 0.73 -19.68
C LEU A 140 4.10 1.34 -21.04
N ARG A 141 4.03 2.68 -21.18
CA ARG A 141 4.35 3.40 -22.41
C ARG A 141 5.79 3.92 -22.46
N ARG A 142 6.54 3.79 -21.34
CA ARG A 142 7.93 4.26 -21.32
C ARG A 142 8.78 3.40 -22.25
N PRO A 143 9.64 4.04 -23.11
CA PRO A 143 10.60 3.29 -23.90
C PRO A 143 11.52 2.50 -22.99
N VAL A 144 11.83 1.26 -23.38
CA VAL A 144 12.87 0.47 -22.71
C VAL A 144 14.21 1.10 -23.10
N SER A 145 14.90 1.65 -22.11
CA SER A 145 16.24 2.24 -22.29
C SER A 145 17.32 1.22 -21.99
#